data_5365357c68d4ca48728103bc6b121ba1
#
_entry.id   5365357c68d4ca48728103bc6b121ba1
#
_cell.length_a   1.000
_cell.length_b   1.000
_cell.length_c   1.000
_cell.angle_alpha   90.00
_cell.angle_beta   90.00
_cell.angle_gamma   90.00
#
_symmetry.space_group_name_H-M   'P 1'
#
loop_
_entity.id
_entity.type
_entity.pdbx_description
1 polymer ?
#
loop_
_entity_poly.entity_id
_entity_poly.type
_entity_poly.pdbx_seq_one_letter_code
_entity_poly.pdbx_strand_id
1 'polypeptide(L)'
;NKDLELEGWELENYSKIDNASLGSKKRIAKFNNFEYSLLEPYLTKISDSKKQKVINFFDDYFYFLKEICRVTNKYIVMTLGNRTVDGININLTDITKKYIGKKEFISIDYGKRQIPNKRIPNKTSAVNKKPVNSINYEYVIVYKKYN
;
A
#
# COMPACT_ATOMS: atom_id res chain seq x y z
N ASN A 1 -2.29 -17.19 10.49
CA ASN A 1 -1.12 -17.99 10.89
C ASN A 1 -1.28 -19.48 10.55
N LYS A 2 -2.52 -19.99 10.39
CA LYS A 2 -2.75 -21.39 9.99
C LYS A 2 -2.17 -21.73 8.61
N ASP A 3 -2.19 -20.79 7.69
CA ASP A 3 -1.68 -20.98 6.33
C ASP A 3 -0.15 -21.14 6.31
N LEU A 4 0.54 -20.41 7.19
CA LEU A 4 1.99 -20.53 7.35
C LEU A 4 2.41 -21.83 8.07
N GLU A 5 1.58 -22.32 8.99
CA GLU A 5 1.80 -23.63 9.63
C GLU A 5 1.66 -24.79 8.64
N LEU A 6 0.73 -24.67 7.68
CA LEU A 6 0.55 -25.67 6.60
C LEU A 6 1.74 -25.72 5.64
N GLU A 7 2.52 -24.64 5.53
CA GLU A 7 3.73 -24.57 4.69
C GLU A 7 5.02 -24.97 5.44
N GLY A 8 4.92 -25.39 6.69
CA GLY A 8 6.06 -25.84 7.49
C GLY A 8 6.93 -24.70 8.06
N TRP A 9 6.38 -23.50 8.19
CA TRP A 9 7.07 -22.38 8.79
C TRP A 9 7.00 -22.44 10.32
N GLU A 10 8.13 -22.35 10.98
CA GLU A 10 8.21 -22.32 12.45
C GLU A 10 7.85 -20.91 13.01
N LEU A 11 7.24 -20.88 14.19
CA LEU A 11 6.83 -19.63 14.89
C LEU A 11 7.97 -18.62 15.02
N GLU A 12 9.20 -19.07 15.17
CA GLU A 12 10.38 -18.21 15.26
C GLU A 12 10.67 -17.39 13.98
N ASN A 13 10.15 -17.81 12.84
CA ASN A 13 10.34 -17.14 11.57
C ASN A 13 9.34 -16.00 11.33
N TYR A 14 8.21 -15.94 12.06
CA TYR A 14 7.19 -14.90 11.87
C TYR A 14 7.72 -13.50 12.13
N SER A 15 8.53 -13.30 13.18
CA SER A 15 9.12 -11.99 13.46
C SER A 15 10.14 -11.58 12.39
N LYS A 16 10.83 -12.53 11.76
CA LYS A 16 11.75 -12.26 10.64
C LYS A 16 10.99 -11.86 9.39
N ILE A 17 9.86 -12.51 9.11
CA ILE A 17 8.99 -12.20 7.99
C ILE A 17 8.36 -10.81 8.19
N ASP A 18 7.83 -10.52 9.38
CA ASP A 18 7.27 -9.20 9.71
C ASP A 18 8.32 -8.11 9.60
N ASN A 19 9.57 -8.38 10.05
CA ASN A 19 10.68 -7.44 9.92
C ASN A 19 11.17 -7.27 8.47
N ALA A 20 10.87 -8.19 7.59
CA ALA A 20 11.16 -8.10 6.16
C ALA A 20 10.00 -7.48 5.35
N SER A 21 8.84 -7.24 5.99
CA SER A 21 7.67 -6.65 5.34
C SER A 21 7.88 -5.19 4.95
N LEU A 22 7.08 -4.72 3.98
CA LEU A 22 7.10 -3.33 3.54
C LEU A 22 6.89 -2.36 4.70
N GLY A 23 7.78 -1.40 4.84
CA GLY A 23 7.71 -0.35 5.87
C GLY A 23 8.17 -0.75 7.27
N SER A 24 8.74 -1.94 7.45
CA SER A 24 9.19 -2.42 8.76
C SER A 24 10.48 -1.75 9.24
N LYS A 25 11.39 -1.41 8.32
CA LYS A 25 12.70 -0.82 8.65
C LYS A 25 12.65 0.69 8.67
N LYS A 26 13.21 1.32 9.71
CA LYS A 26 13.47 2.76 9.70
C LYS A 26 14.55 3.07 8.67
N ARG A 27 14.20 3.85 7.66
CA ARG A 27 15.11 4.34 6.63
C ARG A 27 15.00 5.85 6.52
N ILE A 28 16.05 6.49 6.03
CA ILE A 28 15.95 7.85 5.51
C ILE A 28 15.39 7.70 4.11
N ALA A 29 14.09 7.97 3.95
CA ALA A 29 13.42 7.88 2.66
C ALA A 29 14.05 8.84 1.65
N LYS A 30 14.27 8.35 0.45
CA LYS A 30 14.84 9.12 -0.67
C LYS A 30 13.79 9.28 -1.77
N PHE A 31 12.70 9.98 -1.44
CA PHE A 31 11.70 10.33 -2.46
C PHE A 31 12.26 11.35 -3.44
N ASN A 32 11.99 11.15 -4.72
CA ASN A 32 12.12 12.22 -5.68
C ASN A 32 10.94 13.21 -5.56
N ASN A 33 11.03 14.36 -6.22
CA ASN A 33 9.99 15.41 -6.13
C ASN A 33 8.61 14.92 -6.52
N PHE A 34 8.49 14.04 -7.52
CA PHE A 34 7.22 13.49 -7.94
C PHE A 34 6.64 12.52 -6.89
N GLU A 35 7.43 11.61 -6.37
CA GLU A 35 7.02 10.68 -5.31
C GLU A 35 6.56 11.42 -4.06
N TYR A 36 7.32 12.46 -3.66
CA TYR A 36 6.94 13.30 -2.53
C TYR A 36 5.62 14.02 -2.78
N SER A 37 5.40 14.58 -3.96
CA SER A 37 4.15 15.27 -4.31
C SER A 37 2.90 14.39 -4.23
N LEU A 38 3.05 13.07 -4.40
CA LEU A 38 1.95 12.11 -4.24
C LEU A 38 1.58 11.89 -2.76
N LEU A 39 2.53 12.08 -1.84
CA LEU A 39 2.35 11.82 -0.40
C LEU A 39 2.04 13.08 0.41
N GLU A 40 2.53 14.23 0.00
CA GLU A 40 2.42 15.51 0.70
C GLU A 40 0.98 15.81 1.19
N PRO A 41 -0.08 15.64 0.36
CA PRO A 41 -1.45 15.91 0.79
C PRO A 41 -1.94 15.06 1.98
N TYR A 42 -1.31 13.93 2.20
CA TYR A 42 -1.61 13.02 3.32
C TYR A 42 -0.71 13.30 4.51
N LEU A 43 0.60 13.47 4.27
CA LEU A 43 1.59 13.69 5.34
C LEU A 43 1.32 14.95 6.15
N THR A 44 0.78 15.99 5.53
CA THR A 44 0.38 17.24 6.23
C THR A 44 -0.76 17.05 7.24
N LYS A 45 -1.56 15.98 7.09
CA LYS A 45 -2.74 15.69 7.92
C LYS A 45 -2.50 14.59 8.97
N ILE A 46 -1.40 13.87 8.87
CA ILE A 46 -1.06 12.76 9.75
C ILE A 46 -0.17 13.27 10.88
N SER A 47 -0.37 12.78 12.09
CA SER A 47 0.45 13.14 13.26
C SER A 47 1.91 12.71 13.07
N ASP A 48 2.84 13.46 13.65
CA ASP A 48 4.27 13.20 13.50
C ASP A 48 4.68 11.81 13.98
N SER A 49 4.00 11.30 15.01
CA SER A 49 4.21 9.95 15.54
C SER A 49 3.88 8.83 14.51
N LYS A 50 3.04 9.11 13.53
CA LYS A 50 2.61 8.15 12.50
C LYS A 50 3.26 8.38 11.13
N LYS A 51 3.73 9.61 10.88
CA LYS A 51 4.36 9.99 9.59
C LYS A 51 5.50 9.06 9.21
N GLN A 52 6.38 8.73 10.16
CA GLN A 52 7.53 7.89 9.86
C GLN A 52 7.14 6.49 9.35
N LYS A 53 6.05 5.92 9.89
CA LYS A 53 5.55 4.62 9.40
C LYS A 53 5.00 4.69 7.98
N VAL A 54 4.33 5.81 7.65
CA VAL A 54 3.82 6.05 6.29
C VAL A 54 4.99 6.25 5.33
N ILE A 55 5.97 7.06 5.71
CA ILE A 55 7.18 7.33 4.92
C ILE A 55 7.95 6.02 4.65
N ASN A 56 8.20 5.20 5.66
CA ASN A 56 8.89 3.92 5.49
C ASN A 56 8.15 2.98 4.54
N PHE A 57 6.81 2.89 4.69
CA PHE A 57 5.99 2.07 3.81
C PHE A 57 6.09 2.53 2.35
N PHE A 58 5.98 3.83 2.09
CA PHE A 58 6.00 4.34 0.72
C PHE A 58 7.40 4.34 0.10
N ASP A 59 8.47 4.44 0.89
CA ASP A 59 9.83 4.26 0.41
C ASP A 59 10.02 2.87 -0.20
N ASP A 60 9.61 1.83 0.54
CA ASP A 60 9.64 0.46 0.05
C ASP A 60 8.65 0.25 -1.12
N TYR A 61 7.47 0.87 -1.04
CA TYR A 61 6.41 0.70 -2.05
C TYR A 61 6.78 1.33 -3.41
N PHE A 62 7.38 2.51 -3.42
CA PHE A 62 7.85 3.12 -4.67
C PHE A 62 9.03 2.34 -5.27
N TYR A 63 9.90 1.81 -4.43
CA TYR A 63 10.94 0.90 -4.91
C TYR A 63 10.33 -0.34 -5.57
N PHE A 64 9.34 -0.95 -4.93
CA PHE A 64 8.58 -2.08 -5.49
C PHE A 64 7.91 -1.72 -6.83
N LEU A 65 7.22 -0.58 -6.91
CA LEU A 65 6.59 -0.12 -8.16
C LEU A 65 7.62 0.11 -9.27
N LYS A 66 8.78 0.67 -8.93
CA LYS A 66 9.88 0.85 -9.87
C LYS A 66 10.34 -0.49 -10.44
N GLU A 67 10.53 -1.49 -9.59
CA GLU A 67 10.98 -2.82 -10.02
C GLU A 67 9.90 -3.55 -10.83
N ILE A 68 8.64 -3.48 -10.44
CA ILE A 68 7.54 -4.04 -11.24
C ILE A 68 7.53 -3.42 -12.65
N CYS A 69 7.61 -2.10 -12.76
CA CYS A 69 7.66 -1.45 -14.07
C CYS A 69 8.89 -1.88 -14.89
N ARG A 70 10.03 -2.08 -14.23
CA ARG A 70 11.28 -2.50 -14.88
C ARG A 70 11.20 -3.91 -15.46
N VAL A 71 10.65 -4.85 -14.69
CA VAL A 71 10.64 -6.29 -15.08
C VAL A 71 9.46 -6.67 -15.96
N THR A 72 8.40 -5.85 -15.98
CA THR A 72 7.19 -6.17 -16.73
C THR A 72 7.38 -5.93 -18.22
N ASN A 73 7.13 -6.98 -19.00
CA ASN A 73 7.23 -6.91 -20.46
C ASN A 73 5.89 -6.61 -21.16
N LYS A 74 4.76 -6.90 -20.52
CA LYS A 74 3.46 -6.79 -21.18
C LYS A 74 2.37 -6.15 -20.32
N TYR A 75 1.99 -6.76 -19.22
CA TYR A 75 0.90 -6.30 -18.40
C TYR A 75 1.28 -6.21 -16.91
N ILE A 76 0.78 -5.17 -16.23
CA ILE A 76 0.73 -5.08 -14.77
C ILE A 76 -0.72 -5.25 -14.36
N VAL A 77 -1.00 -6.23 -13.49
CA VAL A 77 -2.31 -6.43 -12.86
C VAL A 77 -2.10 -6.39 -11.36
N MET A 78 -2.77 -5.49 -10.67
CA MET A 78 -2.64 -5.35 -9.21
C MET A 78 -4.01 -5.24 -8.56
N THR A 79 -4.17 -5.93 -7.44
CA THR A 79 -5.30 -5.74 -6.52
C THR A 79 -4.83 -4.91 -5.33
N LEU A 80 -5.49 -3.80 -5.08
CA LEU A 80 -5.09 -2.80 -4.09
C LEU A 80 -6.24 -2.47 -3.15
N GLY A 81 -5.91 -2.28 -1.88
CA GLY A 81 -6.80 -1.70 -0.88
C GLY A 81 -6.23 -0.37 -0.38
N ASN A 82 -7.08 0.65 -0.27
CA ASN A 82 -6.66 1.91 0.34
C ASN A 82 -6.37 1.72 1.83
N ARG A 83 -5.52 2.56 2.40
CA ARG A 83 -5.10 2.46 3.80
C ARG A 83 -5.62 3.65 4.60
N THR A 84 -5.98 3.39 5.84
CA THR A 84 -6.33 4.46 6.79
C THR A 84 -5.25 4.54 7.86
N VAL A 85 -4.67 5.71 8.03
CA VAL A 85 -3.68 6.01 9.07
C VAL A 85 -4.14 7.28 9.78
N ASP A 86 -4.23 7.24 11.09
CA ASP A 86 -4.62 8.39 11.92
C ASP A 86 -5.99 9.00 11.52
N GLY A 87 -6.91 8.14 11.04
CA GLY A 87 -8.21 8.57 10.51
C GLY A 87 -8.16 9.14 9.08
N ILE A 88 -6.97 9.30 8.50
CA ILE A 88 -6.77 9.81 7.15
C ILE A 88 -6.75 8.62 6.16
N ASN A 89 -7.65 8.65 5.20
CA ASN A 89 -7.68 7.65 4.12
C ASN A 89 -6.60 7.99 3.09
N ILE A 90 -5.56 7.16 3.00
CA ILE A 90 -4.51 7.26 1.99
C ILE A 90 -4.97 6.46 0.77
N ASN A 91 -5.22 7.14 -0.34
CA ASN A 91 -5.66 6.52 -1.57
C ASN A 91 -4.49 5.84 -2.31
N LEU A 92 -4.12 4.66 -1.84
CA LEU A 92 -3.02 3.87 -2.41
C LEU A 92 -3.26 3.57 -3.89
N THR A 93 -4.52 3.35 -4.28
CA THR A 93 -4.89 3.06 -5.67
C THR A 93 -4.59 4.25 -6.58
N ASP A 94 -4.94 5.46 -6.18
CA ASP A 94 -4.68 6.67 -6.97
C ASP A 94 -3.18 6.96 -7.06
N ILE A 95 -2.44 6.82 -5.95
CA ILE A 95 -0.99 6.97 -5.93
C ILE A 95 -0.34 6.00 -6.91
N THR A 96 -0.75 4.71 -6.89
CA THR A 96 -0.23 3.68 -7.77
C THR A 96 -0.53 3.99 -9.24
N LYS A 97 -1.76 4.40 -9.54
CA LYS A 97 -2.17 4.79 -10.90
C LYS A 97 -1.33 5.95 -11.43
N LYS A 98 -1.13 6.99 -10.62
CA LYS A 98 -0.31 8.14 -10.99
C LYS A 98 1.15 7.75 -11.20
N TYR A 99 1.70 6.86 -10.34
CA TYR A 99 3.07 6.40 -10.46
C TYR A 99 3.29 5.59 -11.75
N ILE A 100 2.46 4.56 -12.00
CA ILE A 100 2.57 3.70 -13.17
C ILE A 100 2.30 4.51 -14.46
N GLY A 101 1.34 5.42 -14.44
CA GLY A 101 1.01 6.28 -15.58
C GLY A 101 2.11 7.28 -15.99
N LYS A 102 3.11 7.50 -15.13
CA LYS A 102 4.35 8.24 -15.47
C LYS A 102 5.42 7.38 -16.14
N LYS A 103 5.19 6.09 -16.24
CA LYS A 103 6.08 5.11 -16.88
C LYS A 103 5.55 4.74 -18.27
N GLU A 104 6.21 3.81 -18.93
CA GLU A 104 5.85 3.31 -20.26
C GLU A 104 4.62 2.38 -20.25
N PHE A 105 3.55 2.77 -19.52
CA PHE A 105 2.34 1.95 -19.37
C PHE A 105 1.07 2.78 -19.57
N ILE A 106 0.08 2.17 -20.21
CA ILE A 106 -1.26 2.71 -20.36
C ILE A 106 -2.26 1.92 -19.54
N SER A 107 -3.17 2.61 -18.88
CA SER A 107 -4.30 1.97 -18.18
C SER A 107 -5.27 1.42 -19.20
N ILE A 108 -5.60 0.14 -19.10
CA ILE A 108 -6.54 -0.53 -20.01
C ILE A 108 -7.79 -1.02 -19.31
N ASP A 109 -7.75 -1.21 -17.99
CA ASP A 109 -8.92 -1.62 -17.22
C ASP A 109 -8.82 -1.18 -15.76
N TYR A 110 -9.98 -1.04 -15.12
CA TYR A 110 -10.12 -0.66 -13.72
C TYR A 110 -11.40 -1.25 -13.14
N GLY A 111 -11.26 -2.04 -12.09
CA GLY A 111 -12.37 -2.64 -11.36
C GLY A 111 -12.42 -2.20 -9.90
N LYS A 112 -13.63 -2.09 -9.35
CA LYS A 112 -13.87 -1.92 -7.92
C LYS A 112 -14.71 -3.08 -7.42
N ARG A 113 -14.23 -3.79 -6.42
CA ARG A 113 -14.91 -4.92 -5.83
C ARG A 113 -15.19 -4.67 -4.35
N GLN A 114 -16.40 -4.96 -3.90
CA GLN A 114 -16.70 -4.99 -2.46
C GLN A 114 -16.13 -6.26 -1.85
N ILE A 115 -15.49 -6.12 -0.69
CA ILE A 115 -14.97 -7.28 0.05
C ILE A 115 -16.15 -7.94 0.77
N PRO A 116 -16.59 -9.15 0.36
CA PRO A 116 -17.70 -9.83 1.01
C PRO A 116 -17.29 -10.32 2.40
N ASN A 117 -18.24 -10.34 3.32
CA ASN A 117 -18.09 -10.97 4.65
C ASN A 117 -16.90 -10.51 5.48
N LYS A 118 -16.43 -9.28 5.26
CA LYS A 118 -15.39 -8.71 6.09
C LYS A 118 -15.91 -8.58 7.52
N ARG A 119 -15.37 -9.37 8.44
CA ARG A 119 -15.55 -9.15 9.87
C ARG A 119 -14.81 -7.86 10.22
N ILE A 120 -15.57 -6.76 10.21
CA ILE A 120 -15.07 -5.45 10.63
C ILE A 120 -14.99 -5.50 12.14
N PRO A 121 -13.83 -5.38 12.77
CA PRO A 121 -13.80 -5.10 14.18
C PRO A 121 -14.51 -3.76 14.39
N ASN A 122 -15.55 -3.72 15.21
CA ASN A 122 -16.17 -2.48 15.69
C ASN A 122 -15.19 -1.74 16.61
N LYS A 123 -14.01 -1.40 16.12
CA LYS A 123 -12.97 -0.75 16.90
C LYS A 123 -12.87 0.71 16.50
N THR A 124 -13.20 1.53 17.46
CA THR A 124 -12.72 2.91 17.52
C THR A 124 -11.21 2.94 17.43
N SER A 125 -10.66 3.98 16.78
CA SER A 125 -9.24 4.26 16.84
C SER A 125 -8.79 4.26 18.31
N ALA A 126 -7.73 3.51 18.62
CA ALA A 126 -7.17 3.47 19.97
C ALA A 126 -6.69 4.85 20.46
N VAL A 127 -6.42 5.77 19.53
CA VAL A 127 -5.90 7.12 19.82
C VAL A 127 -7.03 8.14 20.00
N ASN A 128 -8.07 8.12 19.15
CA ASN A 128 -9.05 9.21 19.08
C ASN A 128 -10.45 8.80 19.49
N LYS A 129 -10.69 7.54 19.87
CA LYS A 129 -12.01 6.96 20.19
C LYS A 129 -13.09 7.20 19.12
N LYS A 130 -12.71 7.66 17.92
CA LYS A 130 -13.63 7.88 16.80
C LYS A 130 -13.78 6.60 15.97
N PRO A 131 -14.98 6.33 15.44
CA PRO A 131 -15.16 5.20 14.54
C PRO A 131 -14.26 5.37 13.30
N VAL A 132 -13.45 4.36 13.01
CA VAL A 132 -12.60 4.32 11.81
C VAL A 132 -13.33 3.52 10.75
N ASN A 133 -13.67 4.14 9.64
CA ASN A 133 -14.21 3.43 8.49
C ASN A 133 -13.18 2.42 7.97
N SER A 134 -13.49 1.13 8.11
CA SER A 134 -12.64 0.10 7.55
C SER A 134 -12.78 0.08 6.02
N ILE A 135 -11.71 -0.36 5.36
CA ILE A 135 -11.68 -0.49 3.90
C ILE A 135 -12.63 -1.61 3.49
N ASN A 136 -13.69 -1.27 2.77
CA ASN A 136 -14.72 -2.22 2.31
C ASN A 136 -14.57 -2.60 0.84
N TYR A 137 -13.60 -2.03 0.15
CA TYR A 137 -13.41 -2.20 -1.28
C TYR A 137 -11.97 -2.54 -1.61
N GLU A 138 -11.82 -3.39 -2.60
CA GLU A 138 -10.56 -3.62 -3.32
C GLU A 138 -10.68 -3.04 -4.72
N TYR A 139 -9.56 -2.66 -5.27
CA TYR A 139 -9.47 -2.09 -6.60
C TYR A 139 -8.51 -2.93 -7.44
N VAL A 140 -8.98 -3.35 -8.60
CA VAL A 140 -8.15 -4.04 -9.59
C VAL A 140 -7.76 -3.01 -10.65
N ILE A 141 -6.46 -2.87 -10.89
CA ILE A 141 -5.93 -2.00 -11.95
C ILE A 141 -5.17 -2.86 -12.95
N VAL A 142 -5.35 -2.57 -14.22
CA VAL A 142 -4.68 -3.26 -15.31
C VAL A 142 -4.00 -2.25 -16.23
N TYR A 143 -2.71 -2.41 -16.38
CA TYR A 143 -1.87 -1.60 -17.24
C TYR A 143 -1.19 -2.45 -18.31
N LYS A 144 -1.08 -1.92 -19.51
CA LYS A 144 -0.32 -2.52 -20.61
C LYS A 144 0.89 -1.65 -20.93
N LYS A 145 2.04 -2.28 -21.11
CA LYS A 145 3.25 -1.58 -21.57
C LYS A 145 3.09 -1.12 -23.01
N TYR A 146 3.55 0.08 -23.32
CA TYR A 146 3.70 0.51 -24.71
C TYR A 146 4.71 -0.42 -25.41
N ASN A 147 4.38 -0.77 -26.61
CA ASN A 147 5.32 -1.47 -27.49
C ASN A 147 6.20 -0.45 -28.18
#